data_edee550421ea9c54841cfe80ecdac44b
#
_entry.id   edee550421ea9c54841cfe80ecdac44b
#
_cell.length_a   1.000
_cell.length_b   1.000
_cell.length_c   1.000
_cell.angle_alpha   90.00
_cell.angle_beta   90.00
_cell.angle_gamma   90.00
#
_symmetry.space_group_name_H-M   'P 1'
#
loop_
_entity.id
_entity.type
_entity.pdbx_description
1 polymer ?
#
loop_
_entity_poly.entity_id
_entity_poly.type
_entity_poly.pdbx_seq_one_letter_code
_entity_poly.pdbx_strand_id
1 'polypeptide(L)'
;MKKKIDIEQVKKDLDNVDVKNKDRIISFLGLYREGEFIYPSVVARNCKISNDDTIIALSSISVLKKCYLYRCRKCCESYKPFFDDDSEEDIYCENCDSKIDKNNKEIYFKCI
;
A
#
# COMPACT_ATOMS: atom_id res chain seq x y z
N MET A 1 5.70 -17.19 14.63
CA MET A 1 4.33 -17.18 14.11
C MET A 1 3.89 -15.74 13.83
N LYS A 2 3.39 -15.48 12.63
CA LYS A 2 2.92 -14.14 12.27
C LYS A 2 1.55 -13.88 12.89
N LYS A 3 1.39 -12.71 13.50
CA LYS A 3 0.13 -12.31 14.10
C LYS A 3 -0.85 -11.85 13.04
N LYS A 4 -2.13 -12.11 13.27
CA LYS A 4 -3.19 -11.53 12.45
C LYS A 4 -3.25 -10.02 12.68
N ILE A 5 -3.70 -9.30 11.66
CA ILE A 5 -3.92 -7.86 11.76
C ILE A 5 -4.91 -7.56 12.89
N ASP A 6 -4.69 -6.47 13.62
CA ASP A 6 -5.58 -6.05 14.71
C ASP A 6 -6.83 -5.40 14.13
N ILE A 7 -7.89 -6.18 14.00
CA ILE A 7 -9.16 -5.74 13.41
C ILE A 7 -9.83 -4.66 14.25
N GLU A 8 -9.70 -4.73 15.58
CA GLU A 8 -10.28 -3.70 16.45
C GLU A 8 -9.65 -2.33 16.18
N GLN A 9 -8.33 -2.30 15.97
CA GLN A 9 -7.65 -1.06 15.62
C GLN A 9 -8.04 -0.57 14.22
N VAL A 10 -8.20 -1.49 13.27
CA VAL A 10 -8.66 -1.16 11.92
C VAL A 10 -10.04 -0.51 11.96
N LYS A 11 -10.97 -1.07 12.74
CA LYS A 11 -12.31 -0.50 12.92
C LYS A 11 -12.26 0.92 13.47
N LYS A 12 -11.45 1.15 14.49
CA LYS A 12 -11.28 2.47 15.10
C LYS A 12 -10.72 3.48 14.10
N ASP A 13 -9.70 3.08 13.36
CA ASP A 13 -9.04 3.96 12.39
C ASP A 13 -9.97 4.33 11.23
N LEU A 14 -10.85 3.42 10.82
CA LEU A 14 -11.79 3.66 9.72
C LEU A 14 -13.05 4.41 10.16
N ASP A 15 -13.31 4.51 11.45
CA ASP A 15 -14.54 5.11 11.98
C ASP A 15 -14.71 6.56 11.51
N ASN A 16 -13.62 7.31 11.39
CA ASN A 16 -13.62 8.71 10.98
C ASN A 16 -13.32 8.93 9.50
N VAL A 17 -13.20 7.85 8.74
CA VAL A 17 -12.90 7.91 7.29
C VAL A 17 -14.20 7.79 6.51
N ASP A 18 -14.42 8.74 5.59
CA ASP A 18 -15.62 8.74 4.75
C ASP A 18 -15.38 7.93 3.47
N VAL A 19 -15.52 6.61 3.59
CA VAL A 19 -15.41 5.70 2.46
C VAL A 19 -16.56 4.70 2.48
N LYS A 20 -16.89 4.18 1.31
CA LYS A 20 -17.95 3.17 1.16
C LYS A 20 -17.42 1.79 1.55
N ASN A 21 -18.35 0.91 1.91
CA ASN A 21 -18.05 -0.52 2.12
C ASN A 21 -16.98 -0.78 3.18
N LYS A 22 -16.99 -0.01 4.27
CA LYS A 22 -16.05 -0.20 5.38
C LYS A 22 -16.02 -1.64 5.90
N ASP A 23 -17.20 -2.27 6.03
CA ASP A 23 -17.30 -3.64 6.52
C ASP A 23 -16.56 -4.62 5.60
N ARG A 24 -16.63 -4.40 4.30
CA ARG A 24 -15.89 -5.23 3.34
C ARG A 24 -14.40 -5.05 3.46
N ILE A 25 -13.95 -3.81 3.67
CA ILE A 25 -12.54 -3.50 3.89
C ILE A 25 -12.04 -4.21 5.15
N ILE A 26 -12.77 -4.11 6.25
CA ILE A 26 -12.43 -4.74 7.53
C ILE A 26 -12.34 -6.26 7.37
N SER A 27 -13.36 -6.87 6.74
CA SER A 27 -13.37 -8.32 6.50
C SER A 27 -12.22 -8.77 5.61
N PHE A 28 -11.92 -8.00 4.57
CA PHE A 28 -10.83 -8.31 3.66
C PHE A 28 -9.46 -8.24 4.35
N LEU A 29 -9.24 -7.18 5.13
CA LEU A 29 -7.98 -7.01 5.87
C LEU A 29 -7.79 -8.09 6.94
N GLY A 30 -8.86 -8.67 7.44
CA GLY A 30 -8.79 -9.77 8.38
C GLY A 30 -8.11 -11.02 7.82
N LEU A 31 -7.95 -11.12 6.50
CA LEU A 31 -7.26 -12.24 5.86
C LEU A 31 -5.73 -12.08 5.88
N TYR A 32 -5.25 -10.90 6.22
CA TYR A 32 -3.82 -10.58 6.20
C TYR A 32 -3.19 -10.76 7.57
N ARG A 33 -1.87 -10.97 7.55
CA ARG A 33 -1.06 -11.14 8.75
C ARG A 33 0.13 -10.19 8.73
N GLU A 34 0.73 -9.99 9.88
CA GLU A 34 1.94 -9.19 10.05
C GLU A 34 3.00 -9.57 9.02
N GLY A 35 3.59 -8.57 8.36
CA GLY A 35 4.62 -8.75 7.35
C GLY A 35 4.11 -8.94 5.92
N GLU A 36 2.82 -9.16 5.74
CA GLU A 36 2.24 -9.32 4.40
C GLU A 36 2.02 -7.98 3.72
N PHE A 37 2.02 -8.01 2.40
CA PHE A 37 1.82 -6.82 1.58
C PHE A 37 0.38 -6.73 1.08
N ILE A 38 -0.16 -5.52 1.09
CA ILE A 38 -1.52 -5.24 0.62
C ILE A 38 -1.43 -4.27 -0.55
N TYR A 39 -2.03 -4.65 -1.68
CA TYR A 39 -2.06 -3.82 -2.88
C TYR A 39 -3.43 -3.14 -3.00
N PRO A 40 -3.47 -1.80 -3.10
CA PRO A 40 -4.75 -1.08 -3.17
C PRO A 40 -5.67 -1.55 -4.28
N SER A 41 -5.12 -1.89 -5.46
CA SER A 41 -5.92 -2.38 -6.58
C SER A 41 -6.68 -3.66 -6.26
N VAL A 42 -6.06 -4.54 -5.47
CA VAL A 42 -6.70 -5.80 -5.04
C VAL A 42 -7.83 -5.51 -4.06
N VAL A 43 -7.59 -4.64 -3.08
CA VAL A 43 -8.61 -4.24 -2.10
C VAL A 43 -9.79 -3.55 -2.81
N ALA A 44 -9.48 -2.60 -3.69
CA ALA A 44 -10.50 -1.86 -4.44
C ALA A 44 -11.42 -2.80 -5.21
N ARG A 45 -10.85 -3.78 -5.89
CA ARG A 45 -11.61 -4.76 -6.66
C ARG A 45 -12.50 -5.63 -5.77
N ASN A 46 -11.95 -6.12 -4.67
CA ASN A 46 -12.68 -7.01 -3.77
C ASN A 46 -13.74 -6.27 -2.93
N CYS A 47 -13.50 -5.01 -2.59
CA CYS A 47 -14.42 -4.22 -1.80
C CYS A 47 -15.36 -3.36 -2.64
N LYS A 48 -15.18 -3.34 -3.95
CA LYS A 48 -15.98 -2.56 -4.92
C LYS A 48 -15.98 -1.07 -4.62
N ILE A 49 -14.79 -0.52 -4.41
CA ILE A 49 -14.58 0.91 -4.20
C ILE A 49 -13.50 1.40 -5.17
N SER A 50 -13.37 2.72 -5.32
CA SER A 50 -12.34 3.30 -6.18
C SER A 50 -10.95 3.09 -5.58
N ASN A 51 -9.91 3.16 -6.43
CA ASN A 51 -8.53 3.12 -5.95
C ASN A 51 -8.21 4.28 -5.02
N ASP A 52 -8.71 5.48 -5.33
CA ASP A 52 -8.49 6.66 -4.51
C ASP A 52 -9.07 6.49 -3.11
N ASP A 53 -10.32 6.01 -3.00
CA ASP A 53 -10.97 5.75 -1.71
C ASP A 53 -10.21 4.66 -0.94
N THR A 54 -9.72 3.64 -1.65
CA THR A 54 -8.94 2.57 -1.04
C THR A 54 -7.65 3.11 -0.43
N ILE A 55 -6.92 3.95 -1.16
CA ILE A 55 -5.68 4.54 -0.67
C ILE A 55 -5.94 5.42 0.55
N ILE A 56 -7.01 6.20 0.53
CA ILE A 56 -7.41 7.04 1.66
C ILE A 56 -7.69 6.16 2.89
N ALA A 57 -8.48 5.10 2.71
CA ALA A 57 -8.82 4.19 3.81
C ALA A 57 -7.59 3.51 4.38
N LEU A 58 -6.76 2.90 3.53
CA LEU A 58 -5.57 2.18 3.98
C LEU A 58 -4.54 3.11 4.62
N SER A 59 -4.42 4.35 4.13
CA SER A 59 -3.51 5.34 4.71
C SER A 59 -3.91 5.77 6.11
N SER A 60 -5.18 5.60 6.48
CA SER A 60 -5.71 5.95 7.79
C SER A 60 -5.53 4.84 8.83
N ILE A 61 -5.12 3.65 8.40
CA ILE A 61 -5.00 2.49 9.29
C ILE A 61 -3.57 2.42 9.86
N SER A 62 -3.46 2.56 11.18
CA SER A 62 -2.17 2.66 11.87
C SER A 62 -1.35 1.36 11.82
N VAL A 63 -2.00 0.21 11.67
CA VAL A 63 -1.31 -1.09 11.58
C VAL A 63 -0.79 -1.40 10.19
N LEU A 64 -0.95 -0.47 9.26
CA LEU A 64 -0.42 -0.57 7.91
C LEU A 64 0.61 0.52 7.67
N LYS A 65 1.71 0.15 7.03
CA LYS A 65 2.76 1.10 6.63
C LYS A 65 2.67 1.33 5.13
N LYS A 66 2.54 2.60 4.72
CA LYS A 66 2.49 2.99 3.32
C LYS A 66 3.90 2.89 2.72
N CYS A 67 4.01 2.21 1.59
CA CYS A 67 5.27 2.00 0.89
C CYS A 67 5.15 2.36 -0.58
N TYR A 68 6.28 2.64 -1.21
CA TYR A 68 6.35 2.98 -2.63
C TYR A 68 7.22 1.99 -3.37
N LEU A 69 6.79 1.61 -4.57
CA LEU A 69 7.56 0.77 -5.49
C LEU A 69 7.82 1.59 -6.75
N TYR A 70 9.09 1.83 -7.04
CA TYR A 70 9.51 2.56 -8.22
C TYR A 70 9.87 1.58 -9.33
N ARG A 71 9.46 1.88 -10.56
CA ARG A 71 9.75 1.05 -11.72
C ARG A 71 10.62 1.80 -12.71
N CYS A 72 11.58 1.09 -13.29
CA CYS A 72 12.38 1.62 -14.38
C CYS A 72 11.62 1.44 -15.70
N ARG A 73 11.44 2.53 -16.46
CA ARG A 73 10.75 2.47 -17.75
C ARG A 73 11.59 1.84 -18.86
N LYS A 74 12.91 1.92 -18.75
CA LYS A 74 13.82 1.45 -19.81
C LYS A 74 13.93 -0.07 -19.84
N CYS A 75 14.14 -0.70 -18.71
CA CYS A 75 14.29 -2.15 -18.63
C CYS A 75 13.09 -2.86 -18.06
N CYS A 76 12.06 -2.12 -17.64
CA CYS A 76 10.82 -2.64 -17.06
C CYS A 76 11.02 -3.47 -15.80
N GLU A 77 12.19 -3.41 -15.19
CA GLU A 77 12.46 -4.07 -13.92
C GLU A 77 11.88 -3.25 -12.77
N SER A 78 11.29 -3.92 -11.80
CA SER A 78 10.80 -3.26 -10.61
C SER A 78 11.97 -2.92 -9.70
N TYR A 79 12.07 -1.67 -9.29
CA TYR A 79 13.03 -1.30 -8.27
C TYR A 79 12.54 -1.81 -6.92
N LYS A 80 13.47 -2.08 -6.01
CA LYS A 80 13.12 -2.54 -4.67
C LYS A 80 12.18 -1.55 -4.00
N PRO A 81 11.21 -2.06 -3.22
CA PRO A 81 10.30 -1.17 -2.51
C PRO A 81 11.10 -0.20 -1.66
N PHE A 82 10.82 1.06 -1.87
CA PHE A 82 11.42 2.12 -1.11
C PHE A 82 10.48 2.53 -0.01
N PHE A 83 11.03 3.16 0.99
CA PHE A 83 10.35 3.55 2.20
C PHE A 83 9.10 4.39 1.94
N ASP A 84 8.33 4.60 2.98
CA ASP A 84 7.20 5.51 3.04
C ASP A 84 7.59 6.97 2.81
N ASP A 85 8.86 7.23 2.55
CA ASP A 85 9.43 8.56 2.44
C ASP A 85 9.59 8.95 0.98
N ASP A 86 9.00 10.09 0.62
CA ASP A 86 9.13 10.67 -0.71
C ASP A 86 10.45 11.46 -0.76
N SER A 87 11.56 10.73 -0.69
CA SER A 87 12.89 11.32 -0.71
C SER A 87 13.13 12.12 -1.98
N GLU A 88 13.76 13.29 -1.85
CA GLU A 88 14.15 14.11 -2.99
C GLU A 88 15.36 13.57 -3.74
N GLU A 89 16.02 12.55 -3.21
CA GLU A 89 17.18 11.94 -3.84
C GLU A 89 16.80 11.21 -5.13
N ASP A 90 17.66 11.32 -6.14
CA ASP A 90 17.49 10.60 -7.39
C ASP A 90 17.71 9.10 -7.17
N ILE A 91 16.86 8.31 -7.83
CA ILE A 91 16.93 6.85 -7.77
C ILE A 91 17.38 6.34 -9.13
N TYR A 92 18.34 5.43 -9.13
CA TYR A 92 18.86 4.81 -10.34
C TYR A 92 18.55 3.33 -10.36
N CYS A 93 18.24 2.82 -11.55
CA CYS A 93 17.97 1.40 -11.74
C CYS A 93 19.23 0.58 -11.52
N GLU A 94 19.17 -0.41 -10.65
CA GLU A 94 20.31 -1.30 -10.38
C GLU A 94 20.67 -2.16 -11.59
N ASN A 95 19.70 -2.39 -12.48
CA ASN A 95 19.89 -3.26 -13.62
C ASN A 95 20.45 -2.55 -14.86
N CYS A 96 19.98 -1.34 -15.17
CA CYS A 96 20.40 -0.60 -16.36
C CYS A 96 21.03 0.77 -16.05
N ASP A 97 21.15 1.12 -14.79
CA ASP A 97 21.75 2.36 -14.31
C ASP A 97 21.09 3.64 -14.83
N SER A 98 19.86 3.54 -15.30
CA SER A 98 19.08 4.70 -15.74
C SER A 98 18.37 5.36 -14.58
N LYS A 99 18.21 6.69 -14.66
CA LYS A 99 17.47 7.44 -13.66
C LYS A 99 16.00 7.03 -13.69
N ILE A 100 15.46 6.69 -12.54
CA ILE A 100 14.05 6.31 -12.40
C ILE A 100 13.20 7.56 -12.20
N ASP A 101 12.11 7.66 -12.95
CA ASP A 101 11.13 8.73 -12.79
C ASP A 101 10.30 8.46 -11.54
N LYS A 102 10.47 9.30 -10.53
CA LYS A 102 9.75 9.17 -9.25
C LYS A 102 8.24 9.34 -9.40
N ASN A 103 7.77 9.93 -10.48
CA ASN A 103 6.33 10.04 -10.75
C ASN A 103 5.72 8.70 -11.16
N ASN A 104 6.55 7.73 -11.51
CA ASN A 104 6.13 6.40 -11.92
C ASN A 104 6.19 5.42 -10.75
N LYS A 105 5.66 5.83 -9.61
CA LYS A 105 5.64 5.01 -8.39
C LYS A 105 4.29 4.34 -8.20
N GLU A 106 4.33 3.13 -7.67
CA GLU A 106 3.14 2.43 -7.21
C GLU A 106 3.08 2.48 -5.68
N ILE A 107 1.88 2.58 -5.15
CA ILE A 107 1.64 2.61 -3.70
C ILE A 107 1.18 1.22 -3.26
N TYR A 108 1.75 0.71 -2.18
CA TYR A 108 1.27 -0.49 -1.53
C TYR A 108 1.44 -0.33 -0.01
N PHE A 109 0.90 -1.28 0.74
CA PHE A 109 0.91 -1.23 2.20
C PHE A 109 1.49 -2.52 2.75
N LYS A 110 2.15 -2.41 3.90
CA LYS A 110 2.69 -3.55 4.62
C LYS A 110 2.06 -3.63 5.99
N CYS A 111 1.63 -4.82 6.39
CA CYS A 111 1.14 -5.06 7.74
C CYS A 111 2.30 -5.04 8.72
N ILE A 112 2.24 -4.17 9.71
CA ILE A 112 3.29 -4.02 10.72
C ILE A 112 2.86 -4.52 12.09
#